data_951af60624b28530445a2b4f18d1c202
#
_entry.id   951af60624b28530445a2b4f18d1c202
#
_cell.length_a   1.000
_cell.length_b   1.000
_cell.length_c   1.000
_cell.angle_alpha   90.00
_cell.angle_beta   90.00
_cell.angle_gamma   90.00
#
_symmetry.space_group_name_H-M   'P 1'
#
loop_
_entity.id
_entity.type
_entity.pdbx_description
1 polymer ?
#
loop_
_entity_poly.entity_id
_entity_poly.type
_entity_poly.pdbx_seq_one_letter_code
_entity_poly.pdbx_strand_id
1 'polypeptide(L)'
;MSNNKLNLNNNLLNNADNTMKITILLITLGIILVVFIGIMVYINYMKYNQYKIQDFVEEELLEGLHNCKNNELVIPANKIPSSSLGNEYSLNMWLYVTDYNYKYDEPKYILMKGSTVTDENDNGHYYSSNPGIYLDDKKNNLIINVELQSGTRFNDSSNPPASSDEPPLYAECIVENIPLQRWVCINLSLYNNIMDVYLDGSLFKSCIFNGFPKPNNEPMFFGFNGGFDGFVSRSTWANKNLSPEEIYSRYERGPKILENPIDKIKSAVGL
;
A
#
# COMPACT_ATOMS: atom_id res chain seq x y z
N MET A 1 36.35 -81.59 -11.66
CA MET A 1 36.11 -80.31 -12.42
C MET A 1 34.65 -79.77 -12.40
N SER A 2 33.66 -80.61 -12.08
CA SER A 2 32.22 -80.19 -12.04
C SER A 2 31.85 -79.25 -10.89
N ASN A 3 32.32 -79.44 -9.67
CA ASN A 3 31.93 -78.67 -8.51
C ASN A 3 32.44 -77.22 -8.49
N ASN A 4 33.54 -76.89 -9.16
CA ASN A 4 34.03 -75.49 -9.26
C ASN A 4 33.21 -74.63 -10.23
N LYS A 5 32.66 -75.21 -11.26
CA LYS A 5 31.77 -74.48 -12.20
C LYS A 5 30.39 -74.15 -11.56
N LEU A 6 29.84 -75.05 -10.74
CA LEU A 6 28.59 -74.80 -10.00
C LEU A 6 28.73 -73.70 -8.96
N ASN A 7 29.82 -73.65 -8.24
CA ASN A 7 30.10 -72.58 -7.24
C ASN A 7 30.32 -71.21 -7.90
N LEU A 8 31.00 -71.19 -9.04
CA LEU A 8 31.21 -69.93 -9.78
C LEU A 8 29.86 -69.34 -10.32
N ASN A 9 29.00 -70.20 -10.86
CA ASN A 9 27.69 -69.78 -11.32
C ASN A 9 26.77 -69.28 -10.19
N ASN A 10 26.77 -69.93 -9.03
CA ASN A 10 25.99 -69.46 -7.87
C ASN A 10 26.48 -68.14 -7.32
N ASN A 11 27.81 -67.86 -7.31
CA ASN A 11 28.36 -66.60 -6.92
C ASN A 11 28.03 -65.48 -7.88
N LEU A 12 28.01 -65.72 -9.18
CA LEU A 12 27.64 -64.76 -10.21
C LEU A 12 26.14 -64.44 -10.14
N LEU A 13 25.29 -65.42 -9.92
CA LEU A 13 23.84 -65.22 -9.77
C LEU A 13 23.52 -64.43 -8.47
N ASN A 14 24.19 -64.70 -7.37
CA ASN A 14 24.01 -63.96 -6.09
C ASN A 14 24.51 -62.51 -6.23
N ASN A 15 25.62 -62.27 -6.95
CA ASN A 15 26.11 -60.92 -7.21
C ASN A 15 25.17 -60.13 -8.12
N ALA A 16 24.60 -60.78 -9.17
CA ALA A 16 23.62 -60.14 -10.07
C ALA A 16 22.31 -59.77 -9.31
N ASP A 17 21.84 -60.65 -8.42
CA ASP A 17 20.64 -60.38 -7.60
C ASP A 17 20.89 -59.24 -6.61
N ASN A 18 22.06 -59.19 -5.98
CA ASN A 18 22.44 -58.11 -5.06
C ASN A 18 22.58 -56.75 -5.79
N THR A 19 23.19 -56.74 -6.99
CA THR A 19 23.27 -55.49 -7.78
C THR A 19 21.90 -55.02 -8.23
N MET A 20 21.02 -55.92 -8.62
CA MET A 20 19.63 -55.56 -8.99
C MET A 20 18.86 -54.98 -7.79
N LYS A 21 18.99 -55.56 -6.57
CA LYS A 21 18.38 -55.06 -5.33
C LYS A 21 18.90 -53.66 -4.97
N ILE A 22 20.19 -53.43 -5.08
CA ILE A 22 20.81 -52.13 -4.84
C ILE A 22 20.30 -51.07 -5.85
N THR A 23 20.20 -51.45 -7.13
CA THR A 23 19.70 -50.53 -8.15
C THR A 23 18.22 -50.15 -7.92
N ILE A 24 17.38 -51.11 -7.55
CA ILE A 24 15.98 -50.87 -7.20
C ILE A 24 15.89 -49.93 -5.96
N LEU A 25 16.73 -50.20 -4.93
CA LEU A 25 16.77 -49.37 -3.73
C LEU A 25 17.17 -47.91 -4.08
N LEU A 26 18.16 -47.70 -4.94
CA LEU A 26 18.59 -46.37 -5.36
C LEU A 26 17.51 -45.63 -6.18
N ILE A 27 16.80 -46.36 -7.06
CA ILE A 27 15.68 -45.79 -7.83
C ILE A 27 14.54 -45.38 -6.88
N THR A 28 14.16 -46.25 -5.92
CA THR A 28 13.09 -45.92 -4.97
C THR A 28 13.46 -44.74 -4.07
N LEU A 29 14.72 -44.64 -3.64
CA LEU A 29 15.21 -43.52 -2.86
C LEU A 29 15.18 -42.22 -3.67
N GLY A 30 15.55 -42.27 -4.95
CA GLY A 30 15.46 -41.15 -5.88
C GLY A 30 14.02 -40.64 -6.07
N ILE A 31 13.06 -41.56 -6.23
CA ILE A 31 11.63 -41.20 -6.35
C ILE A 31 11.12 -40.55 -5.07
N ILE A 32 11.47 -41.10 -3.90
CA ILE A 32 11.09 -40.53 -2.59
C ILE A 32 11.65 -39.11 -2.45
N LEU A 33 12.89 -38.88 -2.85
CA LEU A 33 13.53 -37.54 -2.79
C LEU A 33 12.80 -36.54 -3.69
N VAL A 34 12.46 -36.91 -4.91
CA VAL A 34 11.72 -36.04 -5.85
C VAL A 34 10.34 -35.68 -5.31
N VAL A 35 9.61 -36.67 -4.75
CA VAL A 35 8.31 -36.45 -4.12
C VAL A 35 8.44 -35.52 -2.91
N PHE A 36 9.45 -35.72 -2.08
CA PHE A 36 9.70 -34.86 -0.92
C PHE A 36 9.99 -33.39 -1.33
N ILE A 37 10.83 -33.18 -2.34
CA ILE A 37 11.10 -31.85 -2.89
C ILE A 37 9.80 -31.22 -3.43
N GLY A 38 9.00 -31.97 -4.17
CA GLY A 38 7.72 -31.51 -4.69
C GLY A 38 6.75 -31.07 -3.59
N ILE A 39 6.67 -31.84 -2.51
CA ILE A 39 5.85 -31.50 -1.34
C ILE A 39 6.37 -30.22 -0.65
N MET A 40 7.68 -30.07 -0.49
CA MET A 40 8.28 -28.89 0.12
C MET A 40 8.02 -27.62 -0.71
N VAL A 41 8.16 -27.70 -2.03
CA VAL A 41 7.82 -26.61 -2.95
C VAL A 41 6.33 -26.27 -2.86
N TYR A 42 5.46 -27.27 -2.87
CA TYR A 42 4.01 -27.09 -2.74
C TYR A 42 3.63 -26.43 -1.40
N ILE A 43 4.20 -26.88 -0.27
CA ILE A 43 3.95 -26.29 1.05
C ILE A 43 4.43 -24.82 1.09
N ASN A 44 5.60 -24.51 0.55
CA ASN A 44 6.10 -23.15 0.49
C ASN A 44 5.22 -22.26 -0.40
N TYR A 45 4.75 -22.79 -1.55
CA TYR A 45 3.80 -22.09 -2.41
C TYR A 45 2.47 -21.82 -1.71
N MET A 46 1.92 -22.80 -1.00
CA MET A 46 0.68 -22.65 -0.23
C MET A 46 0.83 -21.66 0.92
N LYS A 47 1.96 -21.71 1.66
CA LYS A 47 2.25 -20.71 2.71
C LYS A 47 2.36 -19.31 2.14
N TYR A 48 3.04 -19.14 1.01
CA TYR A 48 3.16 -17.85 0.32
C TYR A 48 1.78 -17.31 -0.09
N ASN A 49 0.92 -18.14 -0.66
CA ASN A 49 -0.43 -17.74 -1.04
C ASN A 49 -1.33 -17.45 0.18
N GLN A 50 -1.27 -18.25 1.25
CA GLN A 50 -2.00 -17.97 2.48
C GLN A 50 -1.56 -16.64 3.11
N TYR A 51 -0.26 -16.38 3.16
CA TYR A 51 0.28 -15.12 3.64
C TYR A 51 -0.22 -13.92 2.80
N LYS A 52 -0.25 -14.07 1.49
CA LYS A 52 -0.76 -13.03 0.56
C LYS A 52 -2.27 -12.77 0.70
N ILE A 53 -3.06 -13.79 1.04
CA ILE A 53 -4.52 -13.70 1.11
C ILE A 53 -5.00 -13.28 2.51
N GLN A 54 -4.31 -13.70 3.58
CA GLN A 54 -4.81 -13.56 4.94
C GLN A 54 -4.62 -12.15 5.53
N ASP A 55 -3.71 -11.33 4.98
CA ASP A 55 -3.38 -10.00 5.48
C ASP A 55 -3.83 -8.84 4.57
N PHE A 56 -4.40 -9.14 3.40
CA PHE A 56 -4.88 -8.08 2.50
C PHE A 56 -6.30 -7.66 2.86
N VAL A 57 -6.44 -6.43 3.33
CA VAL A 57 -7.74 -5.78 3.56
C VAL A 57 -7.74 -4.47 2.79
N GLU A 58 -8.74 -4.28 1.96
CA GLU A 58 -9.06 -3.01 1.30
C GLU A 58 -10.44 -2.56 1.75
N GLU A 59 -10.52 -1.34 2.22
CA GLU A 59 -11.77 -0.73 2.68
C GLU A 59 -12.14 0.46 1.80
N GLU A 60 -13.38 0.55 1.40
CA GLU A 60 -13.93 1.72 0.72
C GLU A 60 -14.27 2.80 1.75
N LEU A 61 -13.43 3.85 1.80
CA LEU A 61 -13.58 4.95 2.75
C LEU A 61 -14.68 5.93 2.35
N LEU A 62 -14.80 6.13 1.04
CA LEU A 62 -15.78 7.03 0.43
C LEU A 62 -16.26 6.43 -0.89
N GLU A 63 -17.52 6.03 -0.92
CA GLU A 63 -18.13 5.46 -2.12
C GLU A 63 -18.53 6.54 -3.14
N GLY A 64 -19.20 7.57 -2.69
CA GLY A 64 -19.82 8.61 -3.54
C GLY A 64 -18.96 9.83 -3.74
N LEU A 65 -19.66 10.94 -3.96
CA LEU A 65 -19.09 12.28 -4.15
C LEU A 65 -19.15 13.05 -2.84
N HIS A 66 -18.02 13.62 -2.42
CA HIS A 66 -17.94 14.50 -1.26
C HIS A 66 -17.39 15.87 -1.68
N ASN A 67 -18.14 16.94 -1.35
CA ASN A 67 -17.68 18.32 -1.52
C ASN A 67 -16.83 18.69 -0.30
N CYS A 68 -15.56 19.05 -0.52
CA CYS A 68 -14.62 19.36 0.54
C CYS A 68 -14.57 20.83 0.95
N LYS A 69 -15.35 21.71 0.30
CA LYS A 69 -15.35 23.14 0.62
C LYS A 69 -16.15 23.41 1.91
N ASN A 70 -15.44 23.78 2.98
CA ASN A 70 -16.04 23.98 4.31
C ASN A 70 -16.90 22.81 4.80
N ASN A 71 -16.57 21.60 4.39
CA ASN A 71 -17.32 20.40 4.70
C ASN A 71 -16.34 19.25 4.95
N GLU A 72 -16.11 18.95 6.20
CA GLU A 72 -15.20 17.91 6.66
C GLU A 72 -15.95 16.58 6.81
N LEU A 73 -15.38 15.51 6.25
CA LEU A 73 -15.84 14.14 6.45
C LEU A 73 -14.81 13.37 7.28
N VAL A 74 -15.24 12.82 8.40
CA VAL A 74 -14.38 12.04 9.30
C VAL A 74 -14.63 10.55 9.11
N ILE A 75 -13.55 9.82 8.81
CA ILE A 75 -13.53 8.36 8.81
C ILE A 75 -12.87 7.89 10.12
N PRO A 76 -13.60 7.19 10.98
CA PRO A 76 -13.06 6.76 12.27
C PRO A 76 -11.94 5.72 12.09
N ALA A 77 -10.95 5.75 12.98
CA ALA A 77 -9.75 4.91 12.91
C ALA A 77 -10.05 3.41 12.79
N ASN A 78 -11.12 2.92 13.43
CA ASN A 78 -11.52 1.51 13.38
C ASN A 78 -12.03 1.04 12.02
N LYS A 79 -12.27 1.95 11.07
CA LYS A 79 -12.61 1.63 9.68
C LYS A 79 -11.40 1.66 8.73
N ILE A 80 -10.24 2.02 9.22
CA ILE A 80 -9.02 2.13 8.42
C ILE A 80 -8.15 0.91 8.71
N PRO A 81 -8.01 -0.06 7.78
CA PRO A 81 -7.19 -1.23 8.00
C PRO A 81 -5.73 -0.85 8.25
N SER A 82 -5.15 -1.40 9.32
CA SER A 82 -3.71 -1.28 9.61
C SER A 82 -2.92 -2.38 8.93
N SER A 83 -1.69 -2.07 8.52
CA SER A 83 -0.78 -3.09 8.01
C SER A 83 -0.24 -3.94 9.16
N SER A 84 -0.23 -5.28 8.98
CA SER A 84 0.43 -6.22 9.88
C SER A 84 1.95 -6.27 9.66
N LEU A 85 2.41 -5.75 8.53
CA LEU A 85 3.82 -5.76 8.09
C LEU A 85 4.58 -4.46 8.39
N GLY A 86 3.96 -3.51 9.08
CA GLY A 86 4.58 -2.24 9.44
C GLY A 86 4.11 -1.07 8.59
N ASN A 87 5.02 -0.39 7.88
CA ASN A 87 4.74 0.83 7.13
C ASN A 87 4.36 0.56 5.67
N GLU A 88 3.23 -0.10 5.48
CA GLU A 88 2.71 -0.32 4.14
C GLU A 88 1.25 0.10 4.08
N TYR A 89 0.90 0.85 3.07
CA TYR A 89 -0.49 1.10 2.71
C TYR A 89 -0.59 1.57 1.25
N SER A 90 -1.79 1.52 0.72
CA SER A 90 -2.13 2.21 -0.51
C SER A 90 -3.43 2.95 -0.34
N LEU A 91 -3.46 4.18 -0.83
CA LEU A 91 -4.62 5.05 -0.89
C LEU A 91 -4.96 5.29 -2.35
N ASN A 92 -6.22 5.10 -2.72
CA ASN A 92 -6.76 5.56 -3.99
C ASN A 92 -7.82 6.62 -3.72
N MET A 93 -7.86 7.68 -4.52
CA MET A 93 -8.95 8.66 -4.52
C MET A 93 -9.06 9.37 -5.86
N TRP A 94 -10.27 9.77 -6.22
CA TRP A 94 -10.52 10.68 -7.32
C TRP A 94 -10.69 12.10 -6.80
N LEU A 95 -9.94 13.03 -7.38
CA LEU A 95 -9.89 14.44 -7.00
C LEU A 95 -10.38 15.31 -8.16
N TYR A 96 -11.21 16.31 -7.86
CA TYR A 96 -11.60 17.38 -8.77
C TYR A 96 -11.43 18.73 -8.07
N VAL A 97 -10.53 19.57 -8.54
CA VAL A 97 -10.31 20.92 -8.01
C VAL A 97 -11.11 21.89 -8.88
N THR A 98 -12.09 22.59 -8.29
CA THR A 98 -12.95 23.54 -8.96
C THR A 98 -12.28 24.90 -9.09
N ASP A 99 -11.83 25.43 -7.96
CA ASP A 99 -11.15 26.73 -7.88
C ASP A 99 -9.93 26.64 -6.97
N TYR A 100 -8.77 26.90 -7.55
CA TYR A 100 -7.50 26.90 -6.81
C TYR A 100 -7.34 28.14 -5.93
N ASN A 101 -8.00 29.27 -6.26
CA ASN A 101 -7.87 30.53 -5.51
C ASN A 101 -8.59 30.52 -4.16
N TYR A 102 -9.47 29.54 -3.94
CA TYR A 102 -10.04 29.33 -2.61
C TYR A 102 -8.91 29.11 -1.59
N LYS A 103 -8.94 29.82 -0.46
CA LYS A 103 -7.87 29.82 0.55
C LYS A 103 -6.48 30.08 -0.07
N TYR A 104 -6.39 31.09 -0.94
CA TYR A 104 -5.10 31.52 -1.45
C TYR A 104 -4.18 31.94 -0.30
N ASP A 105 -2.89 31.58 -0.35
CA ASP A 105 -1.90 31.80 0.69
C ASP A 105 -2.07 30.92 1.95
N GLU A 106 -2.92 29.87 1.86
CA GLU A 106 -3.11 28.88 2.89
C GLU A 106 -3.05 27.45 2.31
N PRO A 107 -2.53 26.46 3.07
CA PRO A 107 -2.62 25.04 2.68
C PRO A 107 -4.09 24.61 2.56
N LYS A 108 -4.40 23.90 1.47
CA LYS A 108 -5.76 23.45 1.15
C LYS A 108 -5.84 21.95 1.33
N TYR A 109 -6.26 21.50 2.50
CA TYR A 109 -6.25 20.08 2.86
C TYR A 109 -7.28 19.28 2.07
N ILE A 110 -6.79 18.26 1.37
CA ILE A 110 -7.63 17.26 0.68
C ILE A 110 -7.95 16.13 1.64
N LEU A 111 -6.91 15.57 2.25
CA LEU A 111 -7.00 14.45 3.17
C LEU A 111 -5.94 14.59 4.26
N MET A 112 -6.29 14.25 5.49
CA MET A 112 -5.36 14.09 6.59
C MET A 112 -5.70 12.83 7.36
N LYS A 113 -4.75 11.91 7.52
CA LYS A 113 -4.84 10.80 8.47
C LYS A 113 -3.90 11.07 9.61
N GLY A 114 -4.45 11.46 10.75
CA GLY A 114 -3.63 11.90 11.89
C GLY A 114 -4.40 12.63 12.96
N SER A 115 -3.66 13.21 13.89
CA SER A 115 -4.20 14.05 14.96
C SER A 115 -3.65 15.47 14.90
N THR A 116 -4.41 16.42 15.45
CA THR A 116 -3.94 17.78 15.65
C THR A 116 -3.02 17.80 16.88
N VAL A 117 -1.75 18.13 16.67
CA VAL A 117 -0.86 18.43 17.79
C VAL A 117 -0.90 19.94 17.99
N THR A 118 -1.50 20.38 19.07
CA THR A 118 -1.44 21.79 19.47
C THR A 118 -0.16 21.98 20.28
N ASP A 119 0.86 22.60 19.68
CA ASP A 119 1.94 23.18 20.46
C ASP A 119 1.50 24.56 20.94
N GLU A 120 1.37 24.76 22.25
CA GLU A 120 0.95 26.03 22.85
C GLU A 120 1.95 27.18 22.59
N ASN A 121 3.15 26.87 22.12
CA ASN A 121 4.24 27.83 21.92
C ASN A 121 4.47 28.22 20.45
N ASP A 122 3.83 27.55 19.50
CA ASP A 122 4.00 27.86 18.09
C ASP A 122 2.64 28.16 17.45
N ASN A 123 2.55 29.32 16.79
CA ASN A 123 1.38 29.68 15.98
C ASN A 123 1.19 28.80 14.74
N GLY A 124 1.96 27.73 14.62
CA GLY A 124 1.90 26.71 13.56
C GLY A 124 1.15 25.47 14.01
N HIS A 125 0.16 25.11 13.28
CA HIS A 125 -0.53 23.83 13.46
C HIS A 125 0.34 22.70 12.94
N TYR A 126 1.10 22.05 13.80
CA TYR A 126 1.76 20.78 13.47
C TYR A 126 0.73 19.66 13.54
N TYR A 127 0.45 19.05 12.40
CA TYR A 127 -0.42 17.89 12.33
C TYR A 127 0.44 16.64 12.23
N SER A 128 0.38 15.78 13.24
CA SER A 128 0.92 14.43 13.16
C SER A 128 0.14 13.65 12.08
N SER A 129 0.67 13.55 10.88
CA SER A 129 -0.02 12.95 9.75
C SER A 129 0.79 11.87 9.02
N ASN A 130 0.12 10.81 8.63
CA ASN A 130 0.64 9.79 7.72
C ASN A 130 -0.51 9.06 7.00
N PRO A 131 -0.88 9.53 5.77
CA PRO A 131 -0.42 10.73 5.09
C PRO A 131 -1.24 11.99 5.43
N GLY A 132 -0.63 13.16 5.22
CA GLY A 132 -1.32 14.43 4.99
C GLY A 132 -1.21 14.82 3.52
N ILE A 133 -2.31 15.17 2.87
CA ILE A 133 -2.38 15.51 1.44
C ILE A 133 -3.07 16.85 1.29
N TYR A 134 -2.39 17.80 0.69
CA TYR A 134 -2.93 19.15 0.51
C TYR A 134 -2.40 19.80 -0.78
N LEU A 135 -3.13 20.79 -1.27
CA LEU A 135 -2.64 21.69 -2.32
C LEU A 135 -1.78 22.77 -1.69
N ASP A 136 -0.68 23.07 -2.36
CA ASP A 136 0.22 24.17 -1.99
C ASP A 136 -0.55 25.49 -1.85
N ASP A 137 -0.04 26.41 -1.07
CA ASP A 137 -0.66 27.72 -0.80
C ASP A 137 -0.68 28.61 -2.06
N LYS A 138 0.39 28.60 -2.86
CA LYS A 138 0.61 29.51 -4.00
C LYS A 138 0.81 28.82 -5.35
N LYS A 139 1.32 27.59 -5.34
CA LYS A 139 1.63 26.86 -6.57
C LYS A 139 0.65 25.71 -6.76
N ASN A 140 0.36 25.39 -8.01
CA ASN A 140 -0.48 24.24 -8.36
C ASN A 140 0.26 22.92 -8.13
N ASN A 141 0.65 22.66 -6.89
CA ASN A 141 1.33 21.45 -6.49
C ASN A 141 0.45 20.66 -5.49
N LEU A 142 0.53 19.35 -5.58
CA LEU A 142 0.03 18.45 -4.54
C LEU A 142 1.19 18.08 -3.63
N ILE A 143 1.02 18.31 -2.35
CA ILE A 143 2.01 17.98 -1.32
C ILE A 143 1.48 16.80 -0.52
N ILE A 144 2.29 15.75 -0.44
CA ILE A 144 2.05 14.59 0.42
C ILE A 144 3.07 14.66 1.55
N ASN A 145 2.58 14.86 2.76
CA ASN A 145 3.37 14.99 3.97
C ASN A 145 3.24 13.72 4.82
N VAL A 146 4.34 13.25 5.39
CA VAL A 146 4.38 12.13 6.33
C VAL A 146 5.25 12.46 7.53
N GLU A 147 4.76 12.18 8.73
CA GLU A 147 5.59 12.21 9.93
C GLU A 147 6.56 11.01 9.90
N LEU A 148 7.84 11.26 10.19
CA LEU A 148 8.85 10.22 10.28
C LEU A 148 9.01 9.72 11.72
N GLN A 149 9.28 8.45 11.88
CA GLN A 149 9.58 7.84 13.16
C GLN A 149 10.91 8.34 13.69
N SER A 150 10.95 8.82 14.93
CA SER A 150 12.17 9.27 15.61
C SER A 150 13.24 8.17 15.62
N GLY A 151 14.50 8.55 15.36
CA GLY A 151 15.64 7.63 15.38
C GLY A 151 15.80 6.76 14.12
N THR A 152 14.97 6.93 13.08
CA THR A 152 15.07 6.15 11.83
C THR A 152 15.75 6.89 10.68
N ARG A 153 16.44 8.02 10.94
CA ARG A 153 17.17 8.76 9.90
C ARG A 153 18.29 7.92 9.32
N PHE A 154 18.30 7.81 8.00
CA PHE A 154 19.37 7.16 7.25
C PHE A 154 20.45 8.19 6.87
N ASN A 155 21.73 7.87 7.11
CA ASN A 155 22.91 8.59 6.60
C ASN A 155 23.16 10.00 7.16
N ASP A 156 22.67 10.36 8.33
CA ASP A 156 23.11 11.59 8.99
C ASP A 156 24.02 11.28 10.18
N SER A 157 25.32 11.14 9.89
CA SER A 157 26.35 10.90 10.92
C SER A 157 26.59 12.10 11.82
N SER A 158 25.99 13.26 11.53
CA SER A 158 26.20 14.53 12.21
C SER A 158 25.12 14.86 13.24
N ASN A 159 23.98 14.15 13.22
CA ASN A 159 22.91 14.36 14.17
C ASN A 159 22.65 13.09 14.98
N PRO A 160 22.80 13.14 16.31
CA PRO A 160 22.36 12.05 17.19
C PRO A 160 20.85 11.81 17.03
N PRO A 161 20.34 10.63 17.41
CA PRO A 161 18.90 10.38 17.38
C PRO A 161 18.18 11.46 18.21
N ALA A 162 17.11 12.01 17.60
CA ALA A 162 16.29 13.03 18.22
C ALA A 162 15.90 12.63 19.64
N SER A 163 16.06 13.53 20.60
CA SER A 163 15.49 13.35 21.93
C SER A 163 13.97 13.38 21.83
N SER A 164 13.26 12.84 22.82
CA SER A 164 11.79 12.86 22.88
C SER A 164 11.18 14.27 22.82
N ASP A 165 12.00 15.30 23.01
CA ASP A 165 11.60 16.70 23.07
C ASP A 165 11.87 17.48 21.76
N GLU A 166 12.38 16.81 20.70
CA GLU A 166 12.51 17.45 19.40
C GLU A 166 11.18 17.44 18.64
N PRO A 167 10.89 18.51 17.87
CA PRO A 167 9.67 18.56 17.07
C PRO A 167 9.62 17.38 16.09
N PRO A 168 8.42 16.88 15.76
CA PRO A 168 8.26 15.77 14.85
C PRO A 168 8.92 16.08 13.50
N LEU A 169 9.64 15.10 12.97
CA LEU A 169 10.29 15.21 11.68
C LEU A 169 9.30 14.87 10.58
N TYR A 170 9.13 15.75 9.62
CA TYR A 170 8.29 15.54 8.45
C TYR A 170 9.11 15.34 7.20
N ALA A 171 8.58 14.53 6.29
CA ALA A 171 9.07 14.40 4.94
C ALA A 171 7.94 14.69 3.94
N GLU A 172 8.29 15.30 2.83
CA GLU A 172 7.34 15.69 1.80
C GLU A 172 7.64 15.03 0.47
N CYS A 173 6.59 14.63 -0.21
CA CYS A 173 6.61 14.25 -1.61
C CYS A 173 5.77 15.25 -2.40
N ILE A 174 6.40 16.06 -3.25
CA ILE A 174 5.74 17.13 -4.00
C ILE A 174 5.49 16.66 -5.42
N VAL A 175 4.24 16.73 -5.85
CA VAL A 175 3.77 16.48 -7.21
C VAL A 175 3.42 17.81 -7.84
N GLU A 176 4.22 18.25 -8.81
CA GLU A 176 4.06 19.55 -9.45
C GLU A 176 2.96 19.52 -10.51
N ASN A 177 2.25 20.66 -10.66
CA ASN A 177 1.33 20.94 -11.75
C ASN A 177 0.22 19.88 -11.92
N ILE A 178 -0.52 19.58 -10.85
CA ILE A 178 -1.67 18.68 -10.96
C ILE A 178 -2.74 19.31 -11.89
N PRO A 179 -3.47 18.47 -12.66
CA PRO A 179 -4.56 18.97 -13.48
C PRO A 179 -5.69 19.57 -12.63
N LEU A 180 -6.17 20.74 -13.03
CA LEU A 180 -7.31 21.42 -12.42
C LEU A 180 -8.56 21.30 -13.31
N GLN A 181 -9.74 21.47 -12.71
CA GLN A 181 -11.04 21.46 -13.39
C GLN A 181 -11.32 20.19 -14.22
N ARG A 182 -10.69 19.08 -13.83
CA ARG A 182 -10.99 17.74 -14.32
C ARG A 182 -10.77 16.70 -13.21
N TRP A 183 -11.38 15.57 -13.37
CA TRP A 183 -11.12 14.44 -12.47
C TRP A 183 -9.71 13.89 -12.69
N VAL A 184 -9.00 13.69 -11.61
CA VAL A 184 -7.67 13.09 -11.55
C VAL A 184 -7.69 11.96 -10.54
N CYS A 185 -7.25 10.79 -10.94
CA CYS A 185 -7.06 9.67 -10.02
C CYS A 185 -5.69 9.78 -9.37
N ILE A 186 -5.67 9.89 -8.06
CA ILE A 186 -4.43 9.91 -7.26
C ILE A 186 -4.35 8.58 -6.53
N ASN A 187 -3.24 7.86 -6.73
CA ASN A 187 -2.90 6.69 -5.91
C ASN A 187 -1.57 6.91 -5.23
N LEU A 188 -1.53 6.62 -3.95
CA LEU A 188 -0.32 6.53 -3.15
C LEU A 188 -0.08 5.07 -2.80
N SER A 189 1.15 4.62 -2.93
CA SER A 189 1.58 3.31 -2.50
C SER A 189 2.85 3.45 -1.67
N LEU A 190 2.73 3.24 -0.36
CA LEU A 190 3.84 3.29 0.58
C LEU A 190 4.38 1.89 0.81
N TYR A 191 5.68 1.74 0.67
CA TYR A 191 6.44 0.55 1.06
C TYR A 191 7.69 0.97 1.82
N ASN A 192 7.75 0.67 3.10
CA ASN A 192 8.83 1.09 3.99
C ASN A 192 9.01 2.63 3.99
N ASN A 193 10.07 3.14 3.37
CA ASN A 193 10.39 4.57 3.23
C ASN A 193 10.25 5.09 1.80
N ILE A 194 9.61 4.34 0.93
CA ILE A 194 9.38 4.71 -0.47
C ILE A 194 7.88 4.96 -0.68
N MET A 195 7.57 6.15 -1.16
CA MET A 195 6.21 6.54 -1.55
C MET A 195 6.14 6.66 -3.07
N ASP A 196 5.42 5.75 -3.70
CA ASP A 196 5.09 5.86 -5.11
C ASP A 196 3.77 6.61 -5.28
N VAL A 197 3.80 7.63 -6.11
CA VAL A 197 2.64 8.45 -6.47
C VAL A 197 2.26 8.18 -7.91
N TYR A 198 1.02 7.76 -8.12
CA TYR A 198 0.46 7.53 -9.45
C TYR A 198 -0.59 8.58 -9.75
N LEU A 199 -0.58 9.10 -10.96
CA LEU A 199 -1.63 9.94 -11.51
C LEU A 199 -2.29 9.22 -12.68
N ASP A 200 -3.61 9.15 -12.66
CA ASP A 200 -4.41 8.51 -13.71
C ASP A 200 -3.90 7.11 -14.07
N GLY A 201 -3.57 6.31 -13.04
CA GLY A 201 -3.11 4.93 -13.16
C GLY A 201 -1.64 4.74 -13.58
N SER A 202 -0.90 5.81 -13.86
CA SER A 202 0.50 5.77 -14.28
C SER A 202 1.42 6.28 -13.17
N LEU A 203 2.56 5.61 -12.95
CA LEU A 203 3.57 6.08 -12.00
C LEU A 203 4.08 7.45 -12.43
N PHE A 204 3.87 8.44 -11.58
CA PHE A 204 4.29 9.81 -11.81
C PHE A 204 5.60 10.14 -11.08
N LYS A 205 5.72 9.72 -9.81
CA LYS A 205 6.87 10.02 -8.97
C LYS A 205 7.07 8.96 -7.90
N SER A 206 8.34 8.64 -7.61
CA SER A 206 8.76 7.88 -6.43
C SER A 206 9.54 8.81 -5.51
N CYS A 207 9.10 8.92 -4.26
CA CYS A 207 9.78 9.70 -3.23
C CYS A 207 10.43 8.75 -2.21
N ILE A 208 11.72 8.94 -1.96
CA ILE A 208 12.46 8.17 -0.96
C ILE A 208 12.66 9.07 0.25
N PHE A 209 12.06 8.70 1.36
CA PHE A 209 12.16 9.45 2.60
C PHE A 209 13.45 9.10 3.36
N ASN A 210 14.01 10.07 4.05
CA ASN A 210 15.20 9.90 4.89
C ASN A 210 14.89 9.31 6.27
N GLY A 211 13.91 8.42 6.34
CA GLY A 211 13.46 7.72 7.55
C GLY A 211 12.18 6.96 7.26
N PHE A 212 11.73 6.15 8.20
CA PHE A 212 10.47 5.43 8.07
C PHE A 212 9.29 6.33 8.47
N PRO A 213 8.23 6.42 7.64
CA PRO A 213 6.98 7.05 8.05
C PRO A 213 6.44 6.41 9.33
N LYS A 214 5.97 7.23 10.26
CA LYS A 214 5.42 6.79 11.54
C LYS A 214 4.02 6.24 11.35
N PRO A 215 3.75 4.96 11.65
CA PRO A 215 2.40 4.45 11.64
C PRO A 215 1.56 5.18 12.69
N ASN A 216 0.31 5.49 12.35
CA ASN A 216 -0.63 6.02 13.30
C ASN A 216 -1.97 5.26 13.23
N ASN A 217 -2.69 5.20 14.34
CA ASN A 217 -4.03 4.63 14.43
C ASN A 217 -5.08 5.74 14.62
N GLU A 218 -4.88 6.84 13.94
CA GLU A 218 -5.72 8.04 14.00
C GLU A 218 -6.83 8.00 12.94
N PRO A 219 -7.90 8.78 13.11
CA PRO A 219 -8.93 8.95 12.11
C PRO A 219 -8.38 9.62 10.85
N MET A 220 -9.16 9.53 9.77
CA MET A 220 -8.88 10.21 8.51
C MET A 220 -9.96 11.26 8.25
N PHE A 221 -9.54 12.41 7.76
CA PHE A 221 -10.38 13.56 7.48
C PHE A 221 -10.26 13.92 6.01
N PHE A 222 -11.38 14.02 5.29
CA PHE A 222 -11.45 14.65 3.97
C PHE A 222 -11.94 16.08 4.14
N GLY A 223 -11.31 17.04 3.45
CA GLY A 223 -11.64 18.46 3.55
C GLY A 223 -11.30 19.08 4.90
N PHE A 224 -10.26 18.58 5.57
CA PHE A 224 -9.78 19.06 6.87
C PHE A 224 -9.51 20.57 6.86
N ASN A 225 -9.74 21.25 7.99
CA ASN A 225 -9.49 22.69 8.19
C ASN A 225 -10.06 23.57 7.07
N GLY A 226 -11.34 23.38 6.73
CA GLY A 226 -12.01 24.12 5.67
C GLY A 226 -11.72 23.60 4.24
N GLY A 227 -10.82 22.65 4.11
CA GLY A 227 -10.56 21.91 2.88
C GLY A 227 -10.11 22.74 1.68
N PHE A 228 -10.61 22.37 0.50
CA PHE A 228 -10.35 23.01 -0.79
C PHE A 228 -11.68 23.16 -1.56
N ASP A 229 -11.68 24.04 -2.56
CA ASP A 229 -12.85 24.15 -3.43
C ASP A 229 -12.83 23.06 -4.49
N GLY A 230 -13.57 21.99 -4.23
CA GLY A 230 -13.59 20.81 -5.06
C GLY A 230 -14.23 19.60 -4.44
N PHE A 231 -14.00 18.46 -5.05
CA PHE A 231 -14.66 17.22 -4.70
C PHE A 231 -13.64 16.08 -4.62
N VAL A 232 -13.91 15.15 -3.70
CA VAL A 232 -13.28 13.81 -3.65
C VAL A 232 -14.36 12.77 -3.94
N SER A 233 -13.99 11.71 -4.65
CA SER A 233 -14.87 10.61 -4.97
C SER A 233 -14.13 9.29 -4.92
N ARG A 234 -14.83 8.20 -4.64
CA ARG A 234 -14.33 6.82 -4.66
C ARG A 234 -12.93 6.70 -4.05
N SER A 235 -12.88 6.81 -2.73
CA SER A 235 -11.63 6.63 -2.01
C SER A 235 -11.56 5.26 -1.37
N THR A 236 -10.46 4.55 -1.57
CA THR A 236 -10.18 3.24 -0.94
C THR A 236 -8.84 3.27 -0.23
N TRP A 237 -8.75 2.50 0.84
CA TRP A 237 -7.52 2.28 1.59
C TRP A 237 -7.20 0.79 1.66
N ALA A 238 -6.00 0.41 1.29
CA ALA A 238 -5.48 -0.94 1.43
C ALA A 238 -4.34 -0.98 2.45
N ASN A 239 -4.28 -2.02 3.27
CA ASN A 239 -3.28 -2.20 4.31
C ASN A 239 -1.93 -2.75 3.80
N LYS A 240 -1.68 -2.68 2.51
CA LYS A 240 -0.41 -3.06 1.85
C LYS A 240 -0.12 -2.13 0.68
N ASN A 241 1.13 -2.15 0.20
CA ASN A 241 1.47 -1.57 -1.08
C ASN A 241 0.83 -2.37 -2.23
N LEU A 242 0.27 -1.67 -3.20
CA LEU A 242 -0.36 -2.27 -4.38
C LEU A 242 0.59 -2.26 -5.57
N SER A 243 0.50 -3.31 -6.39
CA SER A 243 1.23 -3.39 -7.65
C SER A 243 0.69 -2.37 -8.68
N PRO A 244 1.48 -1.97 -9.68
CA PRO A 244 1.02 -1.07 -10.75
C PRO A 244 -0.24 -1.56 -11.47
N GLU A 245 -0.40 -2.87 -11.65
CA GLU A 245 -1.59 -3.47 -12.25
C GLU A 245 -2.83 -3.31 -11.34
N GLU A 246 -2.68 -3.55 -10.05
CA GLU A 246 -3.74 -3.34 -9.07
C GLU A 246 -4.15 -1.86 -8.99
N ILE A 247 -3.21 -0.93 -9.10
CA ILE A 247 -3.45 0.52 -9.14
C ILE A 247 -4.18 0.91 -10.41
N TYR A 248 -3.74 0.42 -11.58
CA TYR A 248 -4.38 0.69 -12.85
C TYR A 248 -5.83 0.19 -12.88
N SER A 249 -6.10 -0.96 -12.30
CA SER A 249 -7.48 -1.48 -12.19
C SER A 249 -8.41 -0.58 -11.36
N ARG A 250 -7.87 0.16 -10.38
CA ARG A 250 -8.64 1.14 -9.61
C ARG A 250 -8.90 2.41 -10.39
N TYR A 251 -7.93 2.85 -11.18
CA TYR A 251 -8.12 3.95 -12.12
C TYR A 251 -9.23 3.65 -13.13
N GLU A 252 -9.27 2.46 -13.72
CA GLU A 252 -10.30 2.08 -14.70
C GLU A 252 -11.73 2.13 -14.15
N ARG A 253 -11.92 2.03 -12.83
CA ARG A 253 -13.26 2.13 -12.23
C ARG A 253 -13.86 3.54 -12.35
N GLY A 254 -13.05 4.56 -12.59
CA GLY A 254 -13.48 5.95 -12.70
C GLY A 254 -13.99 6.56 -11.38
N PRO A 255 -14.27 7.88 -11.37
CA PRO A 255 -14.93 8.54 -10.24
C PRO A 255 -16.39 8.10 -10.14
N LYS A 256 -16.92 7.97 -8.92
CA LYS A 256 -18.33 7.73 -8.70
C LYS A 256 -19.05 9.07 -8.55
N ILE A 257 -19.47 9.63 -9.65
CA ILE A 257 -20.30 10.82 -9.69
C ILE A 257 -21.74 10.36 -9.37
N LEU A 258 -22.43 11.05 -8.47
CA LEU A 258 -23.82 10.72 -8.11
C LEU A 258 -24.63 10.48 -9.38
N GLU A 259 -25.29 9.34 -9.45
CA GLU A 259 -26.36 9.11 -10.43
C GLU A 259 -27.34 10.27 -10.33
N ASN A 260 -27.68 10.87 -11.48
CA ASN A 260 -28.71 11.87 -11.54
C ASN A 260 -29.96 11.33 -10.79
N PRO A 261 -30.69 12.15 -10.01
CA PRO A 261 -31.93 11.71 -9.37
C PRO A 261 -32.90 11.06 -10.36
N ILE A 262 -32.84 11.45 -11.63
CA ILE A 262 -33.59 10.86 -12.74
C ILE A 262 -33.16 9.42 -13.04
N ASP A 263 -31.87 9.10 -12.97
CA ASP A 263 -31.36 7.74 -13.22
C ASP A 263 -31.69 6.80 -12.05
N LYS A 264 -31.70 7.32 -10.81
CA LYS A 264 -32.25 6.60 -9.64
C LYS A 264 -33.72 6.28 -9.77
N ILE A 265 -34.51 7.21 -10.29
CA ILE A 265 -35.95 7.00 -10.53
C ILE A 265 -36.12 5.97 -11.66
N LYS A 266 -35.40 6.05 -12.75
CA LYS A 266 -35.47 5.09 -13.85
C LYS A 266 -35.08 3.67 -13.40
N SER A 267 -34.00 3.51 -12.64
CA SER A 267 -33.63 2.20 -12.10
C SER A 267 -34.64 1.62 -11.11
N ALA A 268 -35.30 2.47 -10.32
CA ALA A 268 -36.35 2.08 -9.38
C ALA A 268 -37.67 1.70 -10.07
N VAL A 269 -37.91 2.20 -11.28
CA VAL A 269 -39.18 1.95 -12.07
C VAL A 269 -38.93 0.94 -13.20
N GLY A 270 -37.70 0.41 -13.34
CA GLY A 270 -37.38 -0.61 -14.35
C GLY A 270 -37.38 -0.09 -15.79
N LEU A 271 -37.06 1.20 -16.00
CA LEU A 271 -36.95 1.85 -17.31
C LEU A 271 -35.48 2.08 -17.68
#